data_31be5927e5b84e4163117e728a655bf2
#
_entry.id   31be5927e5b84e4163117e728a655bf2
#
_cell.length_a   1.000
_cell.length_b   1.000
_cell.length_c   1.000
_cell.angle_alpha   90.00
_cell.angle_beta   90.00
_cell.angle_gamma   90.00
#
_symmetry.space_group_name_H-M   'P 1'
#
loop_
_entity.id
_entity.type
_entity.pdbx_description
1 polymer ?
#
loop_
_entity_poly.entity_id
_entity_poly.type
_entity_poly.pdbx_seq_one_letter_code
_entity_poly.pdbx_strand_id
1 'polypeptide(L)'
;MAARQAGPDRLARMRTALLDPLKEVHGVSDKVLMMTLSILFLGAPGQRRRWREVGGSMIAVDTLVHNFLHRTGILARFRADHPYGVACYRPGGCADIIETVAQQIDARQFNRRFPATFPRFVQHAIWRYCSQQGLDICNGNQIDDRKRCDNKQCTLYSNCDRKRLHEAE
;
A
#
# COMPACT_ATOMS: atom_id res chain seq x y z
N MET A 1 -15.40 6.13 21.07
CA MET A 1 -14.46 5.90 22.19
C MET A 1 -13.00 5.82 21.74
N ALA A 2 -12.64 5.03 20.73
CA ALA A 2 -11.25 4.86 20.24
C ALA A 2 -10.49 6.17 19.95
N ALA A 3 -11.16 7.22 19.46
CA ALA A 3 -10.56 8.50 19.14
C ALA A 3 -10.13 9.36 20.36
N ARG A 4 -10.61 9.03 21.56
CA ARG A 4 -10.31 9.78 22.79
C ARG A 4 -9.06 9.27 23.51
N GLN A 5 -8.62 8.07 23.21
CA GLN A 5 -7.41 7.49 23.80
C GLN A 5 -6.18 7.97 23.02
N ALA A 6 -5.34 8.77 23.65
CA ALA A 6 -4.04 9.16 23.12
C ALA A 6 -3.07 7.96 23.12
N GLY A 7 -2.00 8.03 22.33
CA GLY A 7 -0.95 7.01 22.28
C GLY A 7 -0.59 6.59 20.86
N PRO A 8 0.53 5.88 20.67
CA PRO A 8 1.06 5.52 19.35
C PRO A 8 0.06 4.71 18.52
N ASP A 9 -0.74 3.86 19.16
CA ASP A 9 -1.70 2.99 18.45
C ASP A 9 -3.07 3.65 18.19
N ARG A 10 -3.24 4.94 18.48
CA ARG A 10 -4.51 5.64 18.33
C ARG A 10 -5.09 5.49 16.92
N LEU A 11 -4.26 5.68 15.91
CA LEU A 11 -4.67 5.64 14.51
C LEU A 11 -5.07 4.22 14.10
N ALA A 12 -4.31 3.21 14.51
CA ALA A 12 -4.63 1.81 14.28
C ALA A 12 -5.98 1.43 14.92
N ARG A 13 -6.20 1.80 16.20
CA ARG A 13 -7.48 1.56 16.88
C ARG A 13 -8.67 2.25 16.21
N MET A 14 -8.48 3.48 15.73
CA MET A 14 -9.54 4.19 14.99
C MET A 14 -9.87 3.49 13.67
N ARG A 15 -8.87 3.01 12.95
CA ARG A 15 -9.02 2.25 11.70
C ARG A 15 -9.76 0.94 11.98
N THR A 16 -9.33 0.17 12.96
CA THR A 16 -9.95 -1.10 13.36
C THR A 16 -11.41 -0.90 13.77
N ALA A 17 -11.71 0.03 14.67
CA ALA A 17 -13.07 0.31 15.12
C ALA A 17 -14.03 0.73 13.99
N LEU A 18 -13.50 1.28 12.89
CA LEU A 18 -14.28 1.61 11.71
C LEU A 18 -14.45 0.41 10.78
N LEU A 19 -13.40 -0.38 10.60
CA LEU A 19 -13.39 -1.45 9.61
C LEU A 19 -14.10 -2.72 10.10
N ASP A 20 -13.94 -3.07 11.38
CA ASP A 20 -14.45 -4.34 11.91
C ASP A 20 -15.96 -4.53 11.66
N PRO A 21 -16.84 -3.54 11.92
CA PRO A 21 -18.27 -3.69 11.61
C PRO A 21 -18.56 -3.86 10.10
N LEU A 22 -17.68 -3.32 9.24
CA LEU A 22 -17.87 -3.37 7.79
C LEU A 22 -17.32 -4.64 7.15
N LYS A 23 -16.40 -5.33 7.81
CA LYS A 23 -15.88 -6.64 7.37
C LYS A 23 -16.94 -7.74 7.42
N GLU A 24 -17.97 -7.58 8.25
CA GLU A 24 -19.11 -8.50 8.33
C GLU A 24 -20.01 -8.41 7.09
N VAL A 25 -19.83 -7.40 6.23
CA VAL A 25 -20.64 -7.26 5.01
C VAL A 25 -20.15 -8.27 3.97
N HIS A 26 -21.02 -9.23 3.64
CA HIS A 26 -20.70 -10.28 2.68
C HIS A 26 -20.31 -9.71 1.30
N GLY A 27 -19.24 -10.27 0.72
CA GLY A 27 -18.76 -9.90 -0.62
C GLY A 27 -17.87 -8.64 -0.66
N VAL A 28 -17.59 -8.00 0.49
CA VAL A 28 -16.72 -6.84 0.56
C VAL A 28 -15.35 -7.23 1.11
N SER A 29 -14.32 -7.19 0.26
CA SER A 29 -12.95 -7.51 0.68
C SER A 29 -12.26 -6.36 1.40
N ASP A 30 -11.23 -6.66 2.19
CA ASP A 30 -10.38 -5.65 2.85
C ASP A 30 -9.86 -4.60 1.86
N LYS A 31 -9.45 -5.01 0.66
CA LYS A 31 -9.00 -4.10 -0.39
C LYS A 31 -10.08 -3.08 -0.78
N VAL A 32 -11.32 -3.54 -1.00
CA VAL A 32 -12.44 -2.68 -1.39
C VAL A 32 -12.77 -1.70 -0.27
N LEU A 33 -12.85 -2.17 0.98
CA LEU A 33 -13.08 -1.31 2.15
C LEU A 33 -12.00 -0.24 2.27
N MET A 34 -10.73 -0.63 2.25
CA MET A 34 -9.60 0.30 2.36
C MET A 34 -9.60 1.34 1.24
N MET A 35 -9.88 0.92 0.01
CA MET A 35 -9.90 1.81 -1.15
C MET A 35 -11.05 2.82 -1.06
N THR A 36 -12.28 2.35 -0.84
CA THR A 36 -13.49 3.20 -0.81
C THR A 36 -13.45 4.18 0.36
N LEU A 37 -13.17 3.69 1.57
CA LEU A 37 -13.15 4.53 2.76
C LEU A 37 -11.98 5.51 2.75
N SER A 38 -10.82 5.14 2.20
CA SER A 38 -9.70 6.08 2.08
C SER A 38 -10.07 7.28 1.20
N ILE A 39 -10.73 7.05 0.06
CA ILE A 39 -11.16 8.12 -0.85
C ILE A 39 -12.17 9.02 -0.16
N LEU A 40 -13.20 8.42 0.46
CA LEU A 40 -14.24 9.17 1.18
C LEU A 40 -13.64 10.05 2.29
N PHE A 41 -12.72 9.53 3.06
CA PHE A 41 -12.16 10.23 4.21
C PHE A 41 -11.08 11.24 3.84
N LEU A 42 -10.29 10.98 2.82
CA LEU A 42 -9.33 11.96 2.30
C LEU A 42 -10.05 13.15 1.65
N GLY A 43 -11.20 12.92 1.02
CA GLY A 43 -12.08 13.97 0.48
C GLY A 43 -12.86 14.75 1.53
N ALA A 44 -12.80 14.37 2.80
CA ALA A 44 -13.56 15.04 3.87
C ALA A 44 -13.10 16.51 4.07
N PRO A 45 -14.03 17.42 4.45
CA PRO A 45 -13.72 18.80 4.75
C PRO A 45 -12.56 18.96 5.74
N GLY A 46 -11.80 20.05 5.64
CA GLY A 46 -10.57 20.28 6.43
C GLY A 46 -10.74 20.18 7.94
N GLN A 47 -11.91 20.57 8.48
CA GLN A 47 -12.25 20.45 9.90
C GLN A 47 -12.39 18.98 10.37
N ARG A 48 -12.55 18.03 9.46
CA ARG A 48 -12.61 16.60 9.72
C ARG A 48 -11.22 15.96 9.74
N ARG A 49 -10.25 16.58 10.38
CA ARG A 49 -8.84 16.15 10.40
C ARG A 49 -8.67 14.67 10.74
N ARG A 50 -9.41 14.16 11.75
CA ARG A 50 -9.33 12.74 12.16
C ARG A 50 -9.73 11.78 11.05
N TRP A 51 -10.73 12.12 10.24
CA TRP A 51 -11.14 11.30 9.10
C TRP A 51 -10.03 11.24 8.06
N ARG A 52 -9.41 12.37 7.76
CA ARG A 52 -8.30 12.42 6.80
C ARG A 52 -7.08 11.63 7.29
N GLU A 53 -6.77 11.68 8.59
CA GLU A 53 -5.71 10.88 9.20
C GLU A 53 -6.00 9.37 9.03
N VAL A 54 -7.23 8.92 9.34
CA VAL A 54 -7.63 7.52 9.18
C VAL A 54 -7.63 7.11 7.70
N GLY A 55 -8.19 7.92 6.80
CA GLY A 55 -8.18 7.65 5.36
C GLY A 55 -6.76 7.54 4.80
N GLY A 56 -5.85 8.40 5.27
CA GLY A 56 -4.44 8.37 4.90
C GLY A 56 -3.68 7.13 5.38
N SER A 57 -4.16 6.47 6.43
CA SER A 57 -3.58 5.24 6.95
C SER A 57 -4.10 3.96 6.26
N MET A 58 -5.14 4.06 5.43
CA MET A 58 -5.74 2.91 4.76
C MET A 58 -4.94 2.52 3.53
N ILE A 59 -4.42 1.31 3.52
CA ILE A 59 -3.59 0.75 2.45
C ILE A 59 -4.42 -0.29 1.69
N ALA A 60 -4.62 -0.08 0.38
CA ALA A 60 -5.28 -1.04 -0.49
C ALA A 60 -4.21 -1.78 -1.32
N VAL A 61 -3.92 -3.02 -0.96
CA VAL A 61 -2.96 -3.85 -1.69
C VAL A 61 -3.71 -4.60 -2.80
N ASP A 62 -3.34 -4.35 -4.04
CA ASP A 62 -3.75 -5.13 -5.21
C ASP A 62 -2.58 -5.96 -5.76
N THR A 63 -2.81 -6.68 -6.83
CA THR A 63 -1.77 -7.49 -7.48
C THR A 63 -0.59 -6.66 -7.95
N LEU A 64 -0.80 -5.43 -8.44
CA LEU A 64 0.29 -4.57 -8.90
C LEU A 64 1.21 -4.18 -7.74
N VAL A 65 0.63 -3.75 -6.61
CA VAL A 65 1.39 -3.37 -5.41
C VAL A 65 2.14 -4.58 -4.85
N HIS A 66 1.47 -5.74 -4.71
CA HIS A 66 2.11 -6.97 -4.25
C HIS A 66 3.25 -7.39 -5.17
N ASN A 67 3.00 -7.46 -6.48
CA ASN A 67 3.98 -7.86 -7.49
C ASN A 67 5.19 -6.93 -7.51
N PHE A 68 4.98 -5.62 -7.33
CA PHE A 68 6.07 -4.67 -7.17
C PHE A 68 6.95 -5.00 -5.97
N LEU A 69 6.37 -5.22 -4.79
CA LEU A 69 7.12 -5.55 -3.58
C LEU A 69 7.88 -6.87 -3.72
N HIS A 70 7.26 -7.87 -4.37
CA HIS A 70 7.91 -9.15 -4.66
C HIS A 70 9.06 -8.96 -5.67
N ARG A 71 8.78 -8.38 -6.84
CA ARG A 71 9.74 -8.22 -7.94
C ARG A 71 10.96 -7.40 -7.55
N THR A 72 10.77 -6.34 -6.77
CA THR A 72 11.86 -5.50 -6.27
C THR A 72 12.70 -6.16 -5.18
N GLY A 73 12.27 -7.31 -4.64
CA GLY A 73 12.93 -8.01 -3.54
C GLY A 73 12.61 -7.44 -2.16
N ILE A 74 11.67 -6.49 -2.06
CA ILE A 74 11.30 -5.88 -0.77
C ILE A 74 10.73 -6.95 0.16
N LEU A 75 9.82 -7.81 -0.30
CA LEU A 75 9.27 -8.89 0.54
C LEU A 75 10.37 -9.79 1.11
N ALA A 76 11.34 -10.18 0.29
CA ALA A 76 12.46 -11.02 0.75
C ALA A 76 13.34 -10.31 1.80
N ARG A 77 13.63 -9.00 1.61
CA ARG A 77 14.43 -8.22 2.57
C ARG A 77 13.74 -8.09 3.93
N PHE A 78 12.41 -8.07 3.94
CA PHE A 78 11.61 -8.10 5.16
C PHE A 78 11.32 -9.52 5.67
N ARG A 79 11.84 -10.58 5.00
CA ARG A 79 11.55 -11.99 5.30
C ARG A 79 10.04 -12.27 5.30
N ALA A 80 9.33 -11.69 4.38
CA ALA A 80 7.88 -11.64 4.29
C ALA A 80 7.34 -12.18 2.96
N ASP A 81 8.08 -13.08 2.30
CA ASP A 81 7.61 -13.70 1.06
C ASP A 81 6.29 -14.47 1.30
N HIS A 82 5.27 -14.15 0.53
CA HIS A 82 3.94 -14.74 0.61
C HIS A 82 3.20 -14.58 -0.73
N PRO A 83 2.19 -15.41 -1.05
CA PRO A 83 1.35 -15.22 -2.21
C PRO A 83 0.43 -13.99 -2.02
N TYR A 84 -0.01 -13.41 -3.13
CA TYR A 84 -1.02 -12.35 -3.11
C TYR A 84 -2.33 -12.85 -2.47
N GLY A 85 -2.96 -12.03 -1.64
CA GLY A 85 -4.23 -12.32 -1.01
C GLY A 85 -4.31 -11.83 0.44
N VAL A 86 -4.98 -12.59 1.29
CA VAL A 86 -5.18 -12.25 2.72
C VAL A 86 -3.85 -12.03 3.47
N ALA A 87 -2.80 -12.73 3.08
CA ALA A 87 -1.47 -12.57 3.67
C ALA A 87 -0.89 -11.17 3.52
N CYS A 88 -1.29 -10.42 2.48
CA CYS A 88 -0.89 -9.02 2.30
C CYS A 88 -1.33 -8.09 3.45
N TYR A 89 -2.35 -8.46 4.21
CA TYR A 89 -2.92 -7.68 5.30
C TYR A 89 -2.60 -8.24 6.70
N ARG A 90 -1.88 -9.35 6.78
CA ARG A 90 -1.41 -9.92 8.05
C ARG A 90 -0.20 -9.14 8.57
N PRO A 91 0.11 -9.22 9.87
CA PRO A 91 1.36 -8.70 10.42
C PRO A 91 2.57 -9.18 9.61
N GLY A 92 3.46 -8.26 9.26
CA GLY A 92 4.59 -8.50 8.37
C GLY A 92 4.28 -8.58 6.88
N GLY A 93 3.01 -8.50 6.46
CA GLY A 93 2.61 -8.52 5.06
C GLY A 93 2.83 -7.18 4.33
N CYS A 94 2.37 -7.11 3.07
CA CYS A 94 2.57 -5.94 2.21
C CYS A 94 2.12 -4.62 2.85
N ALA A 95 0.93 -4.62 3.49
CA ALA A 95 0.38 -3.42 4.11
C ALA A 95 1.23 -2.93 5.28
N ASP A 96 1.71 -3.85 6.13
CA ASP A 96 2.56 -3.55 7.28
C ASP A 96 3.93 -3.00 6.84
N ILE A 97 4.52 -3.59 5.79
CA ILE A 97 5.76 -3.10 5.18
C ILE A 97 5.58 -1.67 4.64
N ILE A 98 4.49 -1.40 3.92
CA ILE A 98 4.21 -0.05 3.39
C ILE A 98 4.01 0.94 4.54
N GLU A 99 3.31 0.55 5.61
CA GLU A 99 3.13 1.39 6.80
C GLU A 99 4.46 1.72 7.47
N THR A 100 5.34 0.72 7.63
CA THR A 100 6.70 0.87 8.17
C THR A 100 7.55 1.82 7.33
N VAL A 101 7.54 1.67 6.02
CA VAL A 101 8.26 2.57 5.09
C VAL A 101 7.71 3.99 5.15
N ALA A 102 6.38 4.13 5.21
CA ALA A 102 5.73 5.45 5.27
C ALA A 102 6.07 6.23 6.55
N GLN A 103 6.41 5.56 7.65
CA GLN A 103 6.88 6.20 8.87
C GLN A 103 8.25 6.87 8.72
N GLN A 104 9.04 6.45 7.73
CA GLN A 104 10.37 7.00 7.44
C GLN A 104 10.33 8.14 6.40
N ILE A 105 9.16 8.43 5.83
CA ILE A 105 8.96 9.43 4.79
C ILE A 105 8.09 10.55 5.33
N ASP A 106 8.62 11.78 5.36
CA ASP A 106 7.78 12.94 5.61
C ASP A 106 7.06 13.35 4.31
N ALA A 107 5.80 12.94 4.18
CA ALA A 107 5.01 13.21 2.97
C ALA A 107 4.74 14.71 2.72
N ARG A 108 4.96 15.59 3.72
CA ARG A 108 4.88 17.04 3.57
C ARG A 108 5.94 17.62 2.64
N GLN A 109 7.03 16.87 2.40
CA GLN A 109 8.05 17.22 1.39
C GLN A 109 7.46 17.23 -0.04
N PHE A 110 6.45 16.41 -0.30
CA PHE A 110 5.76 16.34 -1.60
C PHE A 110 4.61 17.34 -1.69
N ASN A 111 3.89 17.54 -0.59
CA ASN A 111 2.83 18.54 -0.48
C ASN A 111 2.63 18.91 1.00
N ARG A 112 2.79 20.20 1.33
CA ARG A 112 2.65 20.72 2.70
C ARG A 112 1.28 20.44 3.35
N ARG A 113 0.25 20.13 2.56
CA ARG A 113 -1.09 19.77 3.05
C ARG A 113 -1.24 18.30 3.41
N PHE A 114 -0.26 17.46 3.08
CA PHE A 114 -0.28 16.05 3.44
C PHE A 114 -0.01 15.86 4.95
N PRO A 115 -0.51 14.76 5.55
CA PRO A 115 -0.03 14.35 6.86
C PRO A 115 1.46 13.94 6.76
N ALA A 116 2.22 14.11 7.84
CA ALA A 116 3.65 13.75 7.85
C ALA A 116 3.86 12.28 7.48
N THR A 117 3.13 11.38 8.12
CA THR A 117 3.09 9.96 7.78
C THR A 117 1.86 9.67 6.94
N PHE A 118 2.05 9.15 5.72
CA PHE A 118 0.96 8.97 4.77
C PHE A 118 1.08 7.63 4.02
N PRO A 119 0.75 6.50 4.65
CA PRO A 119 0.87 5.17 4.05
C PRO A 119 0.11 5.02 2.73
N ARG A 120 -1.11 5.57 2.65
CA ARG A 120 -1.89 5.55 1.40
C ARG A 120 -1.18 6.24 0.24
N PHE A 121 -0.43 7.31 0.50
CA PHE A 121 0.36 8.00 -0.52
C PHE A 121 1.48 7.10 -1.05
N VAL A 122 2.21 6.41 -0.17
CA VAL A 122 3.28 5.47 -0.56
C VAL A 122 2.70 4.33 -1.41
N GLN A 123 1.60 3.72 -0.94
CA GLN A 123 0.91 2.67 -1.70
C GLN A 123 0.46 3.17 -3.09
N HIS A 124 -0.12 4.37 -3.16
CA HIS A 124 -0.59 4.94 -4.41
C HIS A 124 0.56 5.28 -5.37
N ALA A 125 1.71 5.71 -4.85
CA ALA A 125 2.90 5.93 -5.66
C ALA A 125 3.40 4.62 -6.32
N ILE A 126 3.43 3.51 -5.57
CA ILE A 126 3.73 2.18 -6.10
C ILE A 126 2.71 1.78 -7.19
N TRP A 127 1.43 1.93 -6.88
CA TRP A 127 0.36 1.60 -7.83
C TRP A 127 0.50 2.39 -9.14
N ARG A 128 0.71 3.71 -9.04
CA ARG A 128 0.92 4.56 -10.23
C ARG A 128 2.16 4.17 -11.03
N TYR A 129 3.21 3.71 -10.37
CA TYR A 129 4.43 3.26 -11.03
C TYR A 129 4.18 2.00 -11.88
N CYS A 130 3.26 1.14 -11.44
CA CYS A 130 2.95 -0.13 -12.09
C CYS A 130 1.75 -0.06 -13.06
N SER A 131 0.75 0.75 -12.75
CA SER A 131 -0.53 0.78 -13.47
C SER A 131 -0.40 1.34 -14.88
N GLN A 132 -1.09 0.71 -15.85
CA GLN A 132 -1.26 1.22 -17.22
C GLN A 132 -1.87 2.63 -17.24
N GLN A 133 -2.71 2.96 -16.26
CA GLN A 133 -3.29 4.29 -16.10
C GLN A 133 -2.32 5.29 -15.42
N GLY A 134 -1.15 4.85 -15.02
CA GLY A 134 -0.10 5.63 -14.39
C GLY A 134 1.14 5.75 -15.28
N LEU A 135 2.28 5.26 -14.77
CA LEU A 135 3.57 5.28 -15.49
C LEU A 135 3.81 4.03 -16.33
N ASP A 136 3.06 2.97 -16.09
CA ASP A 136 3.11 1.69 -16.82
C ASP A 136 4.52 1.03 -16.86
N ILE A 137 5.32 1.19 -15.80
CA ILE A 137 6.73 0.75 -15.84
C ILE A 137 6.88 -0.69 -15.33
N CYS A 138 6.30 -1.03 -14.18
CA CYS A 138 6.54 -2.31 -13.50
C CYS A 138 5.29 -3.20 -13.50
N ASN A 139 4.94 -3.74 -14.65
CA ASN A 139 3.80 -4.65 -14.80
C ASN A 139 3.96 -5.55 -16.03
N GLY A 140 3.04 -6.49 -16.22
CA GLY A 140 3.05 -7.45 -17.32
C GLY A 140 2.90 -6.87 -18.74
N ASN A 141 2.56 -5.57 -18.88
CA ASN A 141 2.56 -4.90 -20.19
C ASN A 141 3.99 -4.58 -20.66
N GLN A 142 4.89 -4.34 -19.70
CA GLN A 142 6.27 -3.91 -19.98
C GLN A 142 7.30 -5.00 -19.68
N ILE A 143 6.95 -6.02 -18.90
CA ILE A 143 7.85 -7.04 -18.40
C ILE A 143 7.22 -8.42 -18.57
N ASP A 144 8.00 -9.39 -19.05
CA ASP A 144 7.61 -10.79 -19.01
C ASP A 144 7.69 -11.30 -17.55
N ASP A 145 6.54 -11.62 -16.96
CA ASP A 145 6.43 -12.06 -15.56
C ASP A 145 7.11 -13.41 -15.28
N ARG A 146 7.41 -14.18 -16.33
CA ARG A 146 8.11 -15.49 -16.26
C ARG A 146 9.62 -15.37 -16.26
N LYS A 147 10.14 -14.18 -16.58
CA LYS A 147 11.57 -13.91 -16.66
C LYS A 147 12.03 -12.88 -15.63
N ARG A 148 13.32 -12.87 -15.42
CA ARG A 148 13.95 -11.77 -14.69
C ARG A 148 13.79 -10.49 -15.51
N CYS A 149 13.27 -9.43 -14.88
CA CYS A 149 13.06 -8.15 -15.56
C CYS A 149 14.35 -7.60 -16.19
N ASP A 150 14.28 -7.20 -17.44
CA ASP A 150 15.38 -6.61 -18.22
C ASP A 150 15.10 -5.16 -18.67
N ASN A 151 14.06 -4.54 -18.15
CA ASN A 151 13.69 -3.15 -18.46
C ASN A 151 14.72 -2.15 -17.92
N LYS A 152 15.76 -1.88 -18.70
CA LYS A 152 16.83 -0.94 -18.37
C LYS A 152 16.38 0.53 -18.30
N GLN A 153 15.22 0.86 -18.82
CA GLN A 153 14.60 2.19 -18.75
C GLN A 153 14.01 2.47 -17.34
N CYS A 154 13.85 1.42 -16.54
CA CYS A 154 13.33 1.55 -15.18
C CYS A 154 14.31 2.27 -14.28
N THR A 155 13.89 3.35 -13.63
CA THR A 155 14.72 4.14 -12.69
C THR A 155 15.17 3.34 -11.46
N LEU A 156 14.48 2.24 -11.15
CA LEU A 156 14.82 1.34 -10.04
C LEU A 156 15.71 0.16 -10.47
N TYR A 157 16.10 0.07 -11.76
CA TYR A 157 16.74 -1.11 -12.31
C TYR A 157 17.98 -1.56 -11.53
N SER A 158 18.84 -0.63 -11.13
CA SER A 158 20.07 -0.91 -10.38
C SER A 158 19.85 -1.37 -8.94
N ASN A 159 18.74 -0.96 -8.33
CA ASN A 159 18.40 -1.25 -6.92
C ASN A 159 17.32 -2.34 -6.76
N CYS A 160 16.85 -2.90 -7.88
CA CYS A 160 15.78 -3.88 -7.95
C CYS A 160 16.36 -5.28 -8.11
N ASP A 161 15.88 -6.26 -7.32
CA ASP A 161 16.30 -7.65 -7.46
C ASP A 161 15.78 -8.28 -8.77
N ARG A 162 14.78 -7.66 -9.38
CA ARG A 162 14.21 -8.04 -10.68
C ARG A 162 13.70 -9.49 -10.69
N LYS A 163 13.10 -9.93 -9.60
CA LYS A 163 12.57 -11.29 -9.46
C LYS A 163 11.47 -11.54 -10.48
N ARG A 164 11.42 -12.75 -11.03
CA ARG A 164 10.27 -13.24 -11.81
C ARG A 164 9.09 -13.45 -10.87
N LEU A 165 7.86 -13.33 -11.39
CA LEU A 165 6.64 -13.53 -10.60
C LEU A 165 6.17 -15.00 -10.65
N HIS A 166 6.44 -15.69 -11.75
CA HIS A 166 6.09 -17.10 -11.95
C HIS A 166 7.37 -17.92 -12.11
N GLU A 167 7.36 -19.12 -11.60
CA GLU A 167 8.42 -20.07 -11.90
C GLU A 167 8.36 -20.47 -13.38
N ALA A 168 9.51 -20.77 -14.00
CA ALA A 168 9.52 -21.38 -15.30
C ALA A 168 9.03 -22.82 -15.14
N GLU A 169 7.97 -23.19 -15.86
CA GLU A 169 7.57 -24.59 -16.02
C GLU A 169 8.65 -25.37 -16.75
#